data_5ace5c33669dd310aff90ba9bbbb598a
#
_entry.id   5ace5c33669dd310aff90ba9bbbb598a
#
_cell.length_a   1.000
_cell.length_b   1.000
_cell.length_c   1.000
_cell.angle_alpha   90.00
_cell.angle_beta   90.00
_cell.angle_gamma   90.00
#
_symmetry.space_group_name_H-M   'P 1'
#
loop_
_entity.id
_entity.type
_entity.pdbx_description
1 polymer ?
#
loop_
_entity_poly.entity_id
_entity_poly.type
_entity_poly.pdbx_seq_one_letter_code
_entity_poly.pdbx_strand_id
1 'polypeptide(L)'
;MIRTFIGVAVILIATSSAATPQADRIVIRKAARQLTLLRNGRVLRSYHVSLGPHPKGPKERVGDERTPEGLYRIDSRNAYSKYHLALHVSYPNAADRARARRLRVRPGGEIMIHGTPNRWRGLRFVFAHTDWTAGCIAVSDSDIEEIWKLVPNGTVVEIRP
;
A
#
# COMPACT_ATOMS: atom_id res chain seq x y z
N MET A 1 -52.55 -33.61 40.89
CA MET A 1 -51.37 -33.81 40.05
C MET A 1 -51.02 -32.49 39.36
N ILE A 2 -49.99 -31.79 39.85
CA ILE A 2 -49.55 -30.49 39.32
C ILE A 2 -48.36 -30.77 38.42
N ARG A 3 -48.49 -30.49 37.08
CA ARG A 3 -47.37 -30.60 36.10
C ARG A 3 -46.68 -29.25 36.01
N THR A 4 -45.47 -29.17 36.54
CA THR A 4 -44.58 -28.01 36.39
C THR A 4 -43.88 -28.05 35.06
N PHE A 5 -44.17 -27.08 34.16
CA PHE A 5 -43.43 -26.90 32.91
C PHE A 5 -42.19 -26.05 33.19
N ILE A 6 -41.00 -26.66 33.07
CA ILE A 6 -39.73 -25.94 33.11
C ILE A 6 -39.45 -25.44 31.67
N GLY A 7 -39.61 -24.13 31.49
CA GLY A 7 -39.24 -23.48 30.21
C GLY A 7 -37.75 -23.31 30.10
N VAL A 8 -37.10 -23.94 29.15
CA VAL A 8 -35.67 -23.72 28.82
C VAL A 8 -35.58 -22.47 27.97
N ALA A 9 -35.01 -21.41 28.52
CA ALA A 9 -34.68 -20.19 27.77
C ALA A 9 -33.39 -20.42 26.96
N VAL A 10 -33.52 -20.47 25.65
CA VAL A 10 -32.35 -20.52 24.72
C VAL A 10 -31.84 -19.08 24.55
N ILE A 11 -30.68 -18.78 25.12
CA ILE A 11 -29.98 -17.49 24.93
C ILE A 11 -29.22 -17.58 23.61
N LEU A 12 -29.72 -16.92 22.55
CA LEU A 12 -28.97 -16.72 21.33
C LEU A 12 -27.87 -15.67 21.58
N ILE A 13 -26.63 -16.12 21.68
CA ILE A 13 -25.47 -15.24 21.70
C ILE A 13 -25.19 -14.82 20.25
N ALA A 14 -25.56 -13.59 19.88
CA ALA A 14 -25.20 -12.99 18.61
C ALA A 14 -23.71 -12.67 18.61
N THR A 15 -22.89 -13.48 17.94
CA THR A 15 -21.48 -13.19 17.69
C THR A 15 -21.39 -12.07 16.66
N SER A 16 -21.17 -10.83 17.12
CA SER A 16 -20.87 -9.71 16.24
C SER A 16 -19.49 -9.93 15.63
N SER A 17 -19.42 -10.28 14.35
CA SER A 17 -18.17 -10.31 13.58
C SER A 17 -17.71 -8.87 13.39
N ALA A 18 -16.77 -8.42 14.19
CA ALA A 18 -16.16 -7.11 14.01
C ALA A 18 -15.40 -7.10 12.66
N ALA A 19 -15.86 -6.27 11.72
CA ALA A 19 -15.18 -6.09 10.43
C ALA A 19 -13.74 -5.61 10.67
N THR A 20 -12.77 -6.21 10.00
CA THR A 20 -11.36 -5.78 10.08
C THR A 20 -11.25 -4.29 9.73
N PRO A 21 -10.66 -3.46 10.60
CA PRO A 21 -10.59 -2.02 10.36
C PRO A 21 -9.75 -1.72 9.12
N GLN A 22 -10.36 -1.09 8.11
CA GLN A 22 -9.68 -0.70 6.87
C GLN A 22 -8.97 0.64 7.05
N ALA A 23 -7.82 0.80 6.40
CA ALA A 23 -7.09 2.05 6.35
C ALA A 23 -7.83 3.08 5.45
N ASP A 24 -7.85 4.33 5.90
CA ASP A 24 -8.34 5.47 5.10
C ASP A 24 -7.19 6.30 4.49
N ARG A 25 -5.97 6.11 4.99
CA ARG A 25 -4.77 6.80 4.51
C ARG A 25 -3.53 5.92 4.61
N ILE A 26 -2.67 6.05 3.61
CA ILE A 26 -1.29 5.57 3.59
C ILE A 26 -0.37 6.78 3.65
N VAL A 27 0.63 6.76 4.54
CA VAL A 27 1.71 7.75 4.56
C VAL A 27 3.02 7.04 4.29
N ILE A 28 3.74 7.46 3.24
CA ILE A 28 5.06 6.95 2.89
C ILE A 28 6.08 8.05 3.16
N ARG A 29 7.05 7.78 4.04
CA ARG A 29 8.20 8.64 4.33
C ARG A 29 9.42 8.03 3.67
N LYS A 30 9.86 8.61 2.57
CA LYS A 30 10.93 8.07 1.72
C LYS A 30 12.27 8.01 2.46
N ALA A 31 12.64 9.08 3.17
CA ALA A 31 13.89 9.12 3.94
C ALA A 31 13.92 8.06 5.05
N ALA A 32 12.77 7.80 5.69
CA ALA A 32 12.64 6.79 6.75
C ALA A 32 12.45 5.36 6.21
N ARG A 33 12.27 5.17 4.90
CA ARG A 33 11.89 3.87 4.31
C ARG A 33 10.70 3.26 5.02
N GLN A 34 9.67 4.06 5.28
CA GLN A 34 8.52 3.65 6.06
C GLN A 34 7.20 3.93 5.34
N LEU A 35 6.33 2.93 5.31
CA LEU A 35 4.93 3.01 4.95
C LEU A 35 4.09 2.82 6.21
N THR A 36 3.17 3.73 6.48
CA THR A 36 2.27 3.69 7.64
C THR A 36 0.83 3.69 7.15
N LEU A 37 0.04 2.74 7.60
CA LEU A 37 -1.41 2.72 7.42
C LEU A 37 -2.09 3.44 8.58
N LEU A 38 -2.99 4.35 8.25
CA LEU A 38 -3.76 5.11 9.23
C LEU A 38 -5.27 4.83 9.06
N ARG A 39 -5.99 4.94 10.16
CA ARG A 39 -7.45 5.05 10.20
C ARG A 39 -7.85 6.14 11.18
N ASN A 40 -8.62 7.13 10.73
CA ASN A 40 -9.05 8.27 11.56
C ASN A 40 -7.85 8.93 12.29
N GLY A 41 -6.72 9.08 11.59
CA GLY A 41 -5.49 9.67 12.13
C GLY A 41 -4.67 8.76 13.07
N ARG A 42 -5.17 7.57 13.42
CA ARG A 42 -4.46 6.61 14.28
C ARG A 42 -3.69 5.59 13.43
N VAL A 43 -2.48 5.24 13.88
CA VAL A 43 -1.65 4.22 13.23
C VAL A 43 -2.28 2.84 13.42
N LEU A 44 -2.54 2.15 12.30
CA LEU A 44 -2.95 0.74 12.30
C LEU A 44 -1.72 -0.17 12.20
N ARG A 45 -0.81 0.13 11.26
CA ARG A 45 0.39 -0.68 10.94
C ARG A 45 1.48 0.21 10.37
N SER A 46 2.70 -0.25 10.48
CA SER A 46 3.87 0.35 9.81
C SER A 46 4.76 -0.74 9.24
N TYR A 47 5.31 -0.48 8.05
CA TYR A 47 6.13 -1.43 7.29
C TYR A 47 7.41 -0.75 6.82
N HIS A 48 8.48 -1.51 6.69
CA HIS A 48 9.67 -1.07 5.98
C HIS A 48 9.43 -1.15 4.47
N VAL A 49 9.97 -0.21 3.70
CA VAL A 49 9.86 -0.19 2.25
C VAL A 49 11.22 -0.08 1.58
N SER A 50 11.35 -0.73 0.43
CA SER A 50 12.42 -0.50 -0.54
C SER A 50 11.92 0.39 -1.67
N LEU A 51 12.76 1.32 -2.12
CA LEU A 51 12.47 2.28 -3.18
C LEU A 51 13.40 2.06 -4.38
N GLY A 52 13.48 3.04 -5.27
CA GLY A 52 14.50 3.08 -6.31
C GLY A 52 15.84 3.60 -5.79
N PRO A 53 16.94 3.38 -6.51
CA PRO A 53 18.30 3.80 -6.09
C PRO A 53 18.49 5.31 -6.02
N HIS A 54 17.57 6.09 -6.60
CA HIS A 54 17.58 7.56 -6.55
C HIS A 54 16.39 8.11 -5.71
N PRO A 55 16.31 7.83 -4.39
CA PRO A 55 15.11 8.10 -3.60
C PRO A 55 14.86 9.58 -3.29
N LYS A 56 15.87 10.44 -3.45
CA LYS A 56 15.77 11.87 -3.10
C LYS A 56 15.05 12.66 -4.19
N GLY A 57 14.11 13.51 -3.75
CA GLY A 57 13.28 14.35 -4.62
C GLY A 57 12.14 13.61 -5.31
N PRO A 58 11.18 14.33 -5.89
CA PRO A 58 10.03 13.77 -6.55
C PRO A 58 10.42 13.10 -7.88
N LYS A 59 9.57 12.15 -8.33
CA LYS A 59 9.62 11.64 -9.68
C LYS A 59 9.26 12.73 -10.68
N GLU A 60 10.08 12.92 -11.71
CA GLU A 60 9.89 13.95 -12.74
C GLU A 60 9.70 13.37 -14.14
N ARG A 61 10.35 12.23 -14.43
CA ARG A 61 10.35 11.63 -15.77
C ARG A 61 10.43 10.11 -15.72
N VAL A 62 10.07 9.48 -16.83
CA VAL A 62 10.30 8.05 -17.03
C VAL A 62 11.78 7.72 -16.91
N GLY A 63 12.11 6.62 -16.22
CA GLY A 63 13.49 6.13 -16.09
C GLY A 63 14.37 6.88 -15.06
N ASP A 64 13.83 7.81 -14.27
CA ASP A 64 14.58 8.50 -13.21
C ASP A 64 14.72 7.69 -11.91
N GLU A 65 14.08 6.52 -11.86
CA GLU A 65 14.09 5.58 -10.72
C GLU A 65 13.66 6.22 -9.39
N ARG A 66 12.94 7.34 -9.47
CA ARG A 66 12.42 8.07 -8.31
C ARG A 66 10.98 7.67 -8.02
N THR A 67 10.64 7.66 -6.73
CA THR A 67 9.26 7.57 -6.26
C THR A 67 8.66 8.99 -6.21
N PRO A 68 7.42 9.18 -6.69
CA PRO A 68 6.79 10.49 -6.67
C PRO A 68 6.58 11.00 -5.23
N GLU A 69 6.38 12.31 -5.09
CA GLU A 69 6.02 12.99 -3.85
C GLU A 69 4.72 13.76 -4.06
N GLY A 70 3.80 13.69 -3.11
CA GLY A 70 2.51 14.34 -3.20
C GLY A 70 1.34 13.50 -2.69
N LEU A 71 0.14 13.88 -3.10
CA LEU A 71 -1.12 13.20 -2.74
C LEU A 71 -1.66 12.42 -3.94
N TYR A 72 -1.94 11.16 -3.69
CA TYR A 72 -2.45 10.19 -4.65
C TYR A 72 -3.56 9.35 -4.02
N ARG A 73 -4.04 8.34 -4.75
CA ARG A 73 -4.97 7.32 -4.25
C ARG A 73 -4.56 5.95 -4.77
N ILE A 74 -5.00 4.91 -4.08
CA ILE A 74 -5.03 3.57 -4.65
C ILE A 74 -6.22 3.54 -5.60
N ASP A 75 -5.98 3.39 -6.90
CA ASP A 75 -7.03 3.40 -7.93
C ASP A 75 -7.28 2.02 -8.55
N SER A 76 -6.34 1.10 -8.44
CA SER A 76 -6.53 -0.29 -8.87
C SER A 76 -5.66 -1.28 -8.10
N ARG A 77 -5.99 -2.57 -8.25
CA ARG A 77 -5.34 -3.69 -7.55
C ARG A 77 -5.07 -4.81 -8.54
N ASN A 78 -3.86 -5.39 -8.49
CA ASN A 78 -3.46 -6.50 -9.36
C ASN A 78 -3.06 -7.73 -8.53
N ALA A 79 -3.93 -8.74 -8.50
CA ALA A 79 -3.68 -10.01 -7.83
C ALA A 79 -2.74 -10.94 -8.62
N TYR A 80 -2.50 -10.64 -9.91
CA TYR A 80 -1.64 -11.43 -10.80
C TYR A 80 -0.34 -10.71 -11.12
N SER A 81 0.14 -9.91 -10.17
CA SER A 81 1.38 -9.17 -10.32
C SER A 81 2.60 -10.10 -10.43
N LYS A 82 3.60 -9.69 -11.23
CA LYS A 82 4.93 -10.33 -11.25
C LYS A 82 5.69 -10.15 -9.92
N TYR A 83 5.14 -9.33 -9.03
CA TYR A 83 5.67 -8.98 -7.71
C TYR A 83 4.69 -9.38 -6.61
N HIS A 84 4.16 -10.59 -6.67
CA HIS A 84 3.18 -11.18 -5.75
C HIS A 84 1.81 -10.48 -5.85
N LEU A 85 1.57 -9.42 -5.10
CA LEU A 85 0.39 -8.55 -5.16
C LEU A 85 0.84 -7.12 -5.43
N ALA A 86 -0.01 -6.31 -6.09
CA ALA A 86 0.29 -4.90 -6.32
C ALA A 86 -0.95 -4.00 -6.19
N LEU A 87 -0.76 -2.84 -5.57
CA LEU A 87 -1.73 -1.77 -5.45
C LEU A 87 -1.21 -0.58 -6.28
N HIS A 88 -1.97 -0.14 -7.28
CA HIS A 88 -1.58 0.97 -8.14
C HIS A 88 -1.83 2.31 -7.46
N VAL A 89 -0.83 3.19 -7.51
CA VAL A 89 -0.88 4.56 -7.04
C VAL A 89 -1.20 5.48 -8.22
N SER A 90 -2.18 6.35 -8.08
CA SER A 90 -2.73 7.22 -9.14
C SER A 90 -1.74 8.31 -9.64
N TYR A 91 -0.48 7.93 -9.82
CA TYR A 91 0.55 8.76 -10.44
C TYR A 91 0.56 8.53 -11.97
N PRO A 92 0.73 9.55 -12.81
CA PRO A 92 0.89 10.97 -12.48
C PRO A 92 -0.47 11.67 -12.26
N ASN A 93 -0.55 12.53 -11.24
CA ASN A 93 -1.70 13.41 -11.03
C ASN A 93 -1.62 14.66 -11.94
N ALA A 94 -2.55 15.61 -11.80
CA ALA A 94 -2.58 16.82 -12.62
C ALA A 94 -1.33 17.70 -12.44
N ALA A 95 -0.81 17.81 -11.21
CA ALA A 95 0.39 18.59 -10.90
C ALA A 95 1.64 17.96 -11.51
N ASP A 96 1.77 16.62 -11.44
CA ASP A 96 2.87 15.88 -12.05
C ASP A 96 2.89 16.05 -13.57
N ARG A 97 1.73 15.92 -14.22
CA ARG A 97 1.58 16.15 -15.66
C ARG A 97 1.93 17.60 -16.06
N ALA A 98 1.51 18.59 -15.24
CA ALA A 98 1.86 19.98 -15.48
C ALA A 98 3.36 20.22 -15.36
N ARG A 99 4.02 19.64 -14.35
CA ARG A 99 5.46 19.71 -14.17
C ARG A 99 6.19 19.06 -15.36
N ALA A 100 5.79 17.85 -15.76
CA ALA A 100 6.39 17.14 -16.89
C ALA A 100 6.29 17.94 -18.22
N ARG A 101 5.15 18.60 -18.47
CA ARG A 101 4.99 19.50 -19.63
C ARG A 101 5.97 20.68 -19.58
N ARG A 102 6.12 21.34 -18.42
CA ARG A 102 7.09 22.45 -18.28
C ARG A 102 8.52 21.99 -18.54
N LEU A 103 8.86 20.79 -18.08
CA LEU A 103 10.19 20.19 -18.27
C LEU A 103 10.37 19.55 -19.65
N ARG A 104 9.31 19.50 -20.46
CA ARG A 104 9.30 18.81 -21.78
C ARG A 104 9.74 17.35 -21.72
N VAL A 105 9.28 16.63 -20.68
CA VAL A 105 9.59 15.21 -20.47
C VAL A 105 8.30 14.40 -20.33
N ARG A 106 8.42 13.08 -20.47
CA ARG A 106 7.35 12.13 -20.16
C ARG A 106 7.40 11.81 -18.66
N PRO A 107 6.31 11.97 -17.90
CA PRO A 107 6.33 11.73 -16.43
C PRO A 107 6.57 10.26 -16.08
N GLY A 108 6.20 9.33 -16.97
CA GLY A 108 6.10 7.91 -16.64
C GLY A 108 4.76 7.58 -15.99
N GLY A 109 4.70 6.45 -15.32
CA GLY A 109 3.51 5.91 -14.68
C GLY A 109 3.82 4.61 -13.96
N GLU A 110 2.80 3.76 -13.76
CA GLU A 110 2.94 2.42 -13.19
C GLU A 110 3.66 2.39 -11.84
N ILE A 111 3.35 3.35 -10.99
CA ILE A 111 3.84 3.38 -9.61
C ILE A 111 2.94 2.47 -8.77
N MET A 112 3.56 1.45 -8.17
CA MET A 112 2.87 0.43 -7.39
C MET A 112 3.42 0.34 -5.97
N ILE A 113 2.58 -0.06 -5.02
CA ILE A 113 3.00 -0.70 -3.77
C ILE A 113 2.87 -2.20 -4.00
N HIS A 114 3.98 -2.97 -3.88
CA HIS A 114 4.02 -4.38 -4.28
C HIS A 114 4.97 -5.22 -3.41
N GLY A 115 4.85 -6.54 -3.53
CA GLY A 115 5.74 -7.50 -2.89
C GLY A 115 7.06 -7.72 -3.62
N THR A 116 7.70 -8.85 -3.38
CA THR A 116 8.99 -9.21 -4.00
C THR A 116 8.78 -9.88 -5.37
N PRO A 117 9.80 -9.86 -6.26
CA PRO A 117 9.68 -10.52 -7.56
C PRO A 117 9.44 -12.03 -7.43
N ASN A 118 8.43 -12.58 -8.11
CA ASN A 118 8.09 -14.01 -8.05
C ASN A 118 9.23 -14.93 -8.48
N ARG A 119 10.10 -14.46 -9.40
CA ARG A 119 11.25 -15.22 -9.91
C ARG A 119 12.39 -15.36 -8.89
N TRP A 120 12.44 -14.52 -7.86
CA TRP A 120 13.57 -14.38 -6.95
C TRP A 120 13.21 -14.69 -5.49
N ARG A 121 12.26 -15.62 -5.28
CA ARG A 121 11.77 -15.99 -3.95
C ARG A 121 12.87 -16.36 -2.94
N GLY A 122 13.99 -16.92 -3.40
CA GLY A 122 15.14 -17.25 -2.55
C GLY A 122 15.96 -16.03 -2.09
N LEU A 123 15.80 -14.86 -2.70
CA LEU A 123 16.56 -13.64 -2.39
C LEU A 123 15.73 -12.57 -1.66
N ARG A 124 14.62 -12.94 -1.04
CA ARG A 124 13.70 -12.01 -0.34
C ARG A 124 14.41 -11.10 0.67
N PHE A 125 15.38 -11.64 1.39
CA PHE A 125 16.18 -10.89 2.37
C PHE A 125 16.96 -9.73 1.71
N VAL A 126 17.54 -9.95 0.55
CA VAL A 126 18.26 -8.90 -0.20
C VAL A 126 17.30 -7.80 -0.64
N PHE A 127 16.13 -8.17 -1.18
CA PHE A 127 15.13 -7.20 -1.62
C PHE A 127 14.50 -6.40 -0.47
N ALA A 128 14.46 -6.95 0.74
CA ALA A 128 13.93 -6.26 1.90
C ALA A 128 14.86 -5.16 2.45
N HIS A 129 16.17 -5.15 2.09
CA HIS A 129 17.17 -4.28 2.69
C HIS A 129 17.91 -3.40 1.69
N THR A 130 17.51 -3.41 0.42
CA THR A 130 18.13 -2.60 -0.64
C THR A 130 17.08 -1.82 -1.41
N ASP A 131 17.46 -0.66 -1.93
CA ASP A 131 16.64 0.10 -2.89
C ASP A 131 16.90 -0.44 -4.30
N TRP A 132 15.90 -1.08 -4.90
CA TRP A 132 16.07 -1.83 -6.15
C TRP A 132 14.97 -1.58 -7.20
N THR A 133 13.93 -0.81 -6.83
CA THR A 133 12.79 -0.60 -7.73
C THR A 133 13.09 0.48 -8.78
N ALA A 134 12.28 0.54 -9.83
CA ALA A 134 12.34 1.63 -10.81
C ALA A 134 11.44 2.84 -10.42
N GLY A 135 11.18 3.01 -9.10
CA GLY A 135 10.34 4.08 -8.55
C GLY A 135 9.09 3.59 -7.83
N CYS A 136 8.80 2.31 -7.86
CA CYS A 136 7.75 1.68 -7.06
C CYS A 136 8.13 1.62 -5.57
N ILE A 137 7.17 1.25 -4.74
CA ILE A 137 7.32 1.04 -3.31
C ILE A 137 7.21 -0.46 -3.04
N ALA A 138 8.32 -1.12 -2.73
CA ALA A 138 8.33 -2.54 -2.45
C ALA A 138 8.29 -2.81 -0.94
N VAL A 139 7.55 -3.83 -0.55
CA VAL A 139 7.46 -4.38 0.81
C VAL A 139 7.71 -5.89 0.77
N SER A 140 7.74 -6.56 1.92
CA SER A 140 7.78 -8.02 1.94
C SER A 140 6.47 -8.63 1.40
N ASP A 141 6.50 -9.92 1.01
CA ASP A 141 5.29 -10.61 0.53
C ASP A 141 4.23 -10.70 1.64
N SER A 142 4.62 -10.95 2.89
CA SER A 142 3.70 -10.97 4.02
C SER A 142 3.09 -9.60 4.29
N ASP A 143 3.89 -8.53 4.13
CA ASP A 143 3.40 -7.15 4.34
C ASP A 143 2.42 -6.74 3.25
N ILE A 144 2.68 -7.06 1.98
CA ILE A 144 1.73 -6.73 0.91
C ILE A 144 0.43 -7.51 1.05
N GLU A 145 0.45 -8.74 1.58
CA GLU A 145 -0.77 -9.51 1.88
C GLU A 145 -1.60 -8.86 2.98
N GLU A 146 -0.96 -8.32 4.02
CA GLU A 146 -1.66 -7.58 5.07
C GLU A 146 -2.18 -6.24 4.53
N ILE A 147 -1.36 -5.46 3.83
CA ILE A 147 -1.74 -4.21 3.16
C ILE A 147 -2.93 -4.45 2.22
N TRP A 148 -2.90 -5.53 1.45
CA TRP A 148 -3.99 -5.90 0.55
C TRP A 148 -5.33 -6.06 1.25
N LYS A 149 -5.35 -6.64 2.44
CA LYS A 149 -6.57 -6.84 3.24
C LYS A 149 -7.08 -5.53 3.86
N LEU A 150 -6.15 -4.65 4.26
CA LEU A 150 -6.45 -3.43 5.01
C LEU A 150 -6.73 -2.21 4.14
N VAL A 151 -6.28 -2.20 2.87
CA VAL A 151 -6.29 -1.03 1.99
C VAL A 151 -7.27 -1.23 0.82
N PRO A 152 -8.46 -0.61 0.86
CA PRO A 152 -9.38 -0.62 -0.27
C PRO A 152 -8.96 0.37 -1.38
N ASN A 153 -9.55 0.22 -2.58
CA ASN A 153 -9.48 1.25 -3.60
C ASN A 153 -10.05 2.58 -3.09
N GLY A 154 -9.49 3.68 -3.54
CA GLY A 154 -9.85 5.03 -3.08
C GLY A 154 -9.05 5.51 -1.86
N THR A 155 -8.34 4.64 -1.15
CA THR A 155 -7.48 5.02 -0.01
C THR A 155 -6.49 6.11 -0.42
N VAL A 156 -6.42 7.19 0.36
CA VAL A 156 -5.48 8.30 0.13
C VAL A 156 -4.04 7.83 0.37
N VAL A 157 -3.13 8.16 -0.55
CA VAL A 157 -1.69 7.90 -0.44
C VAL A 157 -0.94 9.22 -0.41
N GLU A 158 -0.28 9.48 0.68
CA GLU A 158 0.58 10.65 0.86
C GLU A 158 2.05 10.20 0.86
N ILE A 159 2.82 10.68 -0.10
CA ILE A 159 4.25 10.36 -0.24
C ILE A 159 5.06 11.62 0.07
N ARG A 160 5.91 11.51 1.08
CA ARG A 160 6.76 12.58 1.62
C ARG A 160 8.25 12.26 1.39
N PRO A 161 9.11 13.28 1.38
CA PRO A 161 10.57 13.12 1.39
C PRO A 161 11.10 12.17 2.46
#